data_760010b8e3bc9b6236c596932bf63af3
#
_entry.id   760010b8e3bc9b6236c596932bf63af3
#
_cell.length_a   1.000
_cell.length_b   1.000
_cell.length_c   1.000
_cell.angle_alpha   90.00
_cell.angle_beta   90.00
_cell.angle_gamma   90.00
#
_symmetry.space_group_name_H-M   'P 1'
#
loop_
_entity.id
_entity.type
_entity.pdbx_description
1 polymer ?
#
loop_
_entity_poly.entity_id
_entity_poly.type
_entity_poly.pdbx_seq_one_letter_code
_entity_poly.pdbx_strand_id
1 'polypeptide(L)'
;YIGLGTPGIHTYVNAAEEAHAVLDAARAGLRVAKAPLDSPVGLHGYSQGGGAVAAAAELAEEYAPDVRLVGTYAGAPPADLFEVFTTVDGSSISGVLGMAINGFSARDAQFRAAVDRHVSDAGHRYLQTVATSCVIDSVGKYGFMKSNVFTKTGITFKEVVQQEPVIAETLKRNSLGKKPPRT
;
A
#
# COMPACT_ATOMS: atom_id res chain seq x y z
N TYR A 1 -0.05 -6.58 10.30
CA TYR A 1 0.60 -6.29 9.01
C TYR A 1 1.64 -7.36 8.72
N ILE A 2 1.61 -7.93 7.52
CA ILE A 2 2.47 -9.05 7.14
C ILE A 2 3.63 -8.48 6.31
N GLY A 3 4.87 -8.78 6.72
CA GLY A 3 6.07 -8.40 6.00
C GLY A 3 6.71 -9.59 5.27
N LEU A 4 7.79 -9.34 4.55
CA LEU A 4 8.59 -10.38 3.94
C LEU A 4 9.11 -11.37 5.01
N GLY A 5 9.07 -12.67 4.68
CA GLY A 5 9.48 -13.74 5.59
C GLY A 5 8.39 -14.23 6.55
N THR A 6 7.20 -13.63 6.55
CA THR A 6 6.03 -14.15 7.26
C THR A 6 5.13 -14.94 6.31
N PRO A 7 4.32 -15.89 6.81
CA PRO A 7 3.34 -16.57 5.98
C PRO A 7 2.33 -15.56 5.39
N GLY A 8 2.17 -15.55 4.08
CA GLY A 8 1.21 -14.72 3.37
C GLY A 8 1.85 -13.59 2.55
N ILE A 9 1.02 -12.94 1.78
CA ILE A 9 1.40 -11.83 0.90
C ILE A 9 1.40 -10.53 1.69
N HIS A 10 2.45 -9.73 1.52
CA HIS A 10 2.53 -8.38 2.07
C HIS A 10 1.45 -7.48 1.46
N THR A 11 0.62 -6.86 2.31
CA THR A 11 -0.52 -6.04 1.89
C THR A 11 -0.09 -4.59 1.62
N TYR A 12 0.81 -4.43 0.67
CA TYR A 12 1.42 -3.17 0.28
C TYR A 12 0.36 -2.12 -0.08
N VAL A 13 0.45 -0.93 0.50
CA VAL A 13 -0.45 0.24 0.37
C VAL A 13 -1.93 -0.05 0.72
N ASN A 14 -2.21 -1.07 1.52
CA ASN A 14 -3.52 -1.24 2.12
C ASN A 14 -3.66 -0.30 3.33
N ALA A 15 -4.34 0.82 3.13
CA ALA A 15 -4.38 1.93 4.10
C ALA A 15 -4.87 1.50 5.49
N ALA A 16 -5.91 0.67 5.56
CA ALA A 16 -6.46 0.22 6.85
C ALA A 16 -5.49 -0.69 7.60
N GLU A 17 -4.87 -1.67 6.90
CA GLU A 17 -3.92 -2.59 7.53
C GLU A 17 -2.63 -1.88 7.96
N GLU A 18 -2.14 -0.95 7.16
CA GLU A 18 -0.99 -0.13 7.51
C GLU A 18 -1.27 0.76 8.72
N ALA A 19 -2.44 1.42 8.75
CA ALA A 19 -2.86 2.25 9.87
C ALA A 19 -2.97 1.46 11.18
N HIS A 20 -3.64 0.30 11.16
CA HIS A 20 -3.72 -0.57 12.33
C HIS A 20 -2.35 -1.00 12.82
N ALA A 21 -1.46 -1.42 11.91
CA ALA A 21 -0.12 -1.86 12.28
C ALA A 21 0.71 -0.73 12.93
N VAL A 22 0.62 0.50 12.40
CA VAL A 22 1.32 1.66 12.96
C VAL A 22 0.79 2.00 14.36
N LEU A 23 -0.52 2.04 14.56
CA LEU A 23 -1.13 2.39 15.84
C LEU A 23 -0.91 1.31 16.90
N ASP A 24 -0.98 0.04 16.52
CA ASP A 24 -0.65 -1.08 17.42
C ASP A 24 0.85 -1.13 17.76
N ALA A 25 1.72 -0.78 16.81
CA ALA A 25 3.15 -0.64 17.07
C ALA A 25 3.44 0.50 18.05
N ALA A 26 2.70 1.60 17.98
CA ALA A 26 2.81 2.69 18.97
C ALA A 26 2.46 2.20 20.39
N ARG A 27 1.33 1.48 20.55
CA ARG A 27 0.95 0.86 21.83
C ARG A 27 2.01 -0.11 22.35
N ALA A 28 2.50 -0.99 21.45
CA ALA A 28 3.53 -1.96 21.79
C ALA A 28 4.84 -1.27 22.17
N GLY A 29 5.23 -0.22 21.44
CA GLY A 29 6.43 0.55 21.69
C GLY A 29 6.43 1.20 23.07
N LEU A 30 5.33 1.83 23.50
CA LEU A 30 5.18 2.38 24.84
C LEU A 30 5.38 1.31 25.93
N ARG A 31 4.78 0.14 25.75
CA ARG A 31 4.92 -0.99 26.70
C ARG A 31 6.35 -1.51 26.78
N VAL A 32 7.00 -1.72 25.62
CA VAL A 32 8.39 -2.19 25.55
C VAL A 32 9.34 -1.19 26.17
N ALA A 33 9.12 0.11 25.95
CA ALA A 33 9.89 1.19 26.53
C ALA A 33 9.59 1.41 28.03
N LYS A 34 8.58 0.72 28.59
CA LYS A 34 8.07 0.95 29.96
C LYS A 34 7.69 2.42 30.18
N ALA A 35 7.25 3.10 29.14
CA ALA A 35 6.78 4.49 29.20
C ALA A 35 5.32 4.53 29.70
N PRO A 36 4.88 5.63 30.35
CA PRO A 36 3.48 5.85 30.66
C PRO A 36 2.61 5.73 29.38
N LEU A 37 1.44 5.12 29.47
CA LEU A 37 0.58 4.90 28.32
C LEU A 37 0.02 6.21 27.70
N ASP A 38 0.01 7.28 28.47
CA ASP A 38 -0.37 8.63 28.03
C ASP A 38 0.81 9.46 27.49
N SER A 39 1.99 8.84 27.34
CA SER A 39 3.15 9.52 26.74
C SER A 39 2.84 10.01 25.32
N PRO A 40 3.36 11.19 24.94
CA PRO A 40 3.15 11.70 23.59
C PRO A 40 3.81 10.81 22.56
N VAL A 41 3.06 10.49 21.48
CA VAL A 41 3.52 9.69 20.34
C VAL A 41 3.59 10.58 19.10
N GLY A 42 4.74 10.62 18.44
CA GLY A 42 4.91 11.19 17.11
C GLY A 42 5.06 10.09 16.07
N LEU A 43 4.43 10.25 14.92
CA LEU A 43 4.58 9.34 13.78
C LEU A 43 5.47 9.97 12.70
N HIS A 44 6.36 9.18 12.13
CA HIS A 44 7.21 9.60 11.01
C HIS A 44 7.26 8.51 9.96
N GLY A 45 7.00 8.88 8.71
CA GLY A 45 7.06 7.93 7.59
C GLY A 45 7.40 8.61 6.27
N TYR A 46 8.00 7.85 5.34
CA TYR A 46 8.34 8.29 4.01
C TYR A 46 7.85 7.28 2.96
N SER A 47 7.42 7.75 1.78
CA SER A 47 6.90 6.92 0.69
C SER A 47 5.73 6.04 1.15
N GLN A 48 5.80 4.71 1.05
CA GLN A 48 4.80 3.80 1.63
C GLN A 48 4.61 4.05 3.14
N GLY A 49 5.71 4.25 3.88
CA GLY A 49 5.65 4.60 5.30
C GLY A 49 4.95 5.95 5.54
N GLY A 50 5.11 6.91 4.62
CA GLY A 50 4.34 8.17 4.62
C GLY A 50 2.84 7.93 4.49
N GLY A 51 2.44 7.03 3.58
CA GLY A 51 1.05 6.56 3.45
C GLY A 51 0.53 5.91 4.71
N ALA A 52 1.33 5.02 5.29
CA ALA A 52 0.97 4.29 6.50
C ALA A 52 0.71 5.21 7.70
N VAL A 53 1.61 6.19 7.95
CA VAL A 53 1.42 7.13 9.07
C VAL A 53 0.32 8.15 8.82
N ALA A 54 0.09 8.56 7.56
CA ALA A 54 -1.03 9.42 7.22
C ALA A 54 -2.37 8.70 7.43
N ALA A 55 -2.50 7.45 6.96
CA ALA A 55 -3.68 6.62 7.21
C ALA A 55 -3.88 6.36 8.72
N ALA A 56 -2.79 6.16 9.47
CA ALA A 56 -2.85 6.02 10.92
C ALA A 56 -3.38 7.29 11.60
N ALA A 57 -2.96 8.48 11.17
CA ALA A 57 -3.47 9.74 11.70
C ALA A 57 -4.97 9.94 11.42
N GLU A 58 -5.44 9.55 10.21
CA GLU A 58 -6.87 9.58 9.86
C GLU A 58 -7.72 8.59 10.68
N LEU A 59 -7.14 7.45 11.09
CA LEU A 59 -7.84 6.38 11.81
C LEU A 59 -7.67 6.48 13.34
N ALA A 60 -6.75 7.30 13.85
CA ALA A 60 -6.34 7.31 15.25
C ALA A 60 -7.50 7.56 16.22
N GLU A 61 -8.42 8.45 15.88
CA GLU A 61 -9.56 8.77 16.77
C GLU A 61 -10.51 7.58 16.94
N GLU A 62 -10.71 6.82 15.87
CA GLU A 62 -11.64 5.68 15.85
C GLU A 62 -11.01 4.41 16.42
N TYR A 63 -9.77 4.12 16.03
CA TYR A 63 -9.11 2.85 16.34
C TYR A 63 -8.23 2.90 17.58
N ALA A 64 -7.58 4.02 17.84
CA ALA A 64 -6.60 4.17 18.89
C ALA A 64 -6.80 5.45 19.72
N PRO A 65 -8.01 5.67 20.31
CA PRO A 65 -8.27 6.86 21.12
C PRO A 65 -7.41 6.92 22.38
N ASP A 66 -6.85 5.80 22.81
CA ASP A 66 -5.91 5.65 23.92
C ASP A 66 -4.48 6.09 23.59
N VAL A 67 -4.12 6.21 22.33
CA VAL A 67 -2.80 6.70 21.90
C VAL A 67 -2.83 8.22 21.83
N ARG A 68 -1.98 8.89 22.65
CA ARG A 68 -1.81 10.34 22.61
C ARG A 68 -0.95 10.73 21.41
N LEU A 69 -1.56 10.78 20.24
CA LEU A 69 -0.88 11.22 19.02
C LEU A 69 -0.74 12.75 19.04
N VAL A 70 0.49 13.26 18.93
CA VAL A 70 0.80 14.70 19.03
C VAL A 70 1.38 15.29 17.74
N GLY A 71 1.64 14.47 16.74
CA GLY A 71 2.11 14.94 15.45
C GLY A 71 2.40 13.78 14.49
N THR A 72 2.25 14.05 13.18
CA THR A 72 2.54 13.08 12.13
C THR A 72 3.30 13.77 10.99
N TYR A 73 4.47 13.24 10.65
CA TYR A 73 5.20 13.61 9.44
C TYR A 73 5.04 12.54 8.38
N ALA A 74 4.31 12.84 7.32
CA ALA A 74 4.09 11.98 6.17
C ALA A 74 4.85 12.51 4.95
N GLY A 75 6.07 12.03 4.73
CA GLY A 75 6.90 12.40 3.58
C GLY A 75 6.50 11.64 2.32
N ALA A 76 6.21 12.34 1.22
CA ALA A 76 5.87 11.77 -0.09
C ALA A 76 4.85 10.60 -0.03
N PRO A 77 3.71 10.75 0.67
CA PRO A 77 2.74 9.67 0.78
C PRO A 77 2.07 9.39 -0.57
N PRO A 78 1.77 8.12 -0.90
CA PRO A 78 0.93 7.78 -2.06
C PRO A 78 -0.54 8.13 -1.77
N ALA A 79 -0.87 9.43 -1.83
CA ALA A 79 -2.16 9.95 -1.36
C ALA A 79 -3.33 9.56 -2.27
N ASP A 80 -3.20 9.71 -3.58
CA ASP A 80 -4.16 9.23 -4.57
C ASP A 80 -3.55 8.05 -5.32
N LEU A 81 -4.04 6.84 -5.06
CA LEU A 81 -3.43 5.64 -5.62
C LEU A 81 -3.62 5.51 -7.14
N PHE A 82 -4.69 6.07 -7.70
CA PHE A 82 -4.87 6.05 -9.15
C PHE A 82 -3.83 6.93 -9.85
N GLU A 83 -3.64 8.15 -9.37
CA GLU A 83 -2.66 9.09 -9.92
C GLU A 83 -1.22 8.59 -9.69
N VAL A 84 -0.93 8.08 -8.48
CA VAL A 84 0.39 7.52 -8.14
C VAL A 84 0.73 6.35 -9.05
N PHE A 85 -0.17 5.38 -9.21
CA PHE A 85 0.13 4.19 -10.03
C PHE A 85 0.18 4.51 -11.52
N THR A 86 -0.61 5.47 -12.00
CA THR A 86 -0.51 5.96 -13.37
C THR A 86 0.84 6.64 -13.63
N THR A 87 1.35 7.41 -12.67
CA THR A 87 2.65 8.10 -12.76
C THR A 87 3.82 7.13 -12.61
N VAL A 88 3.67 6.12 -11.74
CA VAL A 88 4.70 5.10 -11.48
C VAL A 88 4.86 4.15 -12.66
N ASP A 89 3.83 3.89 -13.44
CA ASP A 89 3.84 2.97 -14.58
C ASP A 89 4.84 3.41 -15.66
N GLY A 90 5.90 2.63 -15.83
CA GLY A 90 7.02 2.92 -16.72
C GLY A 90 8.11 3.81 -16.12
N SER A 91 7.98 4.24 -14.86
CA SER A 91 9.02 4.96 -14.14
C SER A 91 10.11 4.02 -13.59
N SER A 92 11.18 4.59 -13.01
CA SER A 92 12.24 3.80 -12.36
C SER A 92 11.73 2.89 -11.23
N ILE A 93 10.58 3.20 -10.63
CA ILE A 93 9.99 2.44 -9.51
C ILE A 93 8.76 1.62 -9.92
N SER A 94 8.53 1.38 -11.22
CA SER A 94 7.35 0.64 -11.70
C SER A 94 7.18 -0.77 -11.11
N GLY A 95 8.25 -1.37 -10.59
CA GLY A 95 8.19 -2.65 -9.89
C GLY A 95 7.24 -2.69 -8.69
N VAL A 96 6.94 -1.54 -8.05
CA VAL A 96 6.03 -1.49 -6.90
C VAL A 96 4.55 -1.70 -7.27
N LEU A 97 4.16 -1.53 -8.55
CA LEU A 97 2.80 -1.81 -9.01
C LEU A 97 2.37 -3.24 -8.72
N GLY A 98 3.24 -4.21 -9.02
CA GLY A 98 2.95 -5.62 -8.76
C GLY A 98 2.85 -5.95 -7.27
N MET A 99 3.60 -5.24 -6.42
CA MET A 99 3.50 -5.40 -4.97
C MET A 99 2.10 -4.98 -4.48
N ALA A 100 1.60 -3.84 -4.96
CA ALA A 100 0.27 -3.35 -4.63
C ALA A 100 -0.84 -4.27 -5.18
N ILE A 101 -0.73 -4.71 -6.45
CA ILE A 101 -1.68 -5.66 -7.05
C ILE A 101 -1.75 -6.95 -6.23
N ASN A 102 -0.61 -7.51 -5.81
CA ASN A 102 -0.56 -8.68 -4.94
C ASN A 102 -1.21 -8.41 -3.58
N GLY A 103 -0.92 -7.26 -2.98
CA GLY A 103 -1.47 -6.87 -1.68
C GLY A 103 -2.98 -6.81 -1.68
N PHE A 104 -3.59 -6.14 -2.67
CA PHE A 104 -5.05 -6.08 -2.81
C PHE A 104 -5.64 -7.44 -3.19
N SER A 105 -5.00 -8.17 -4.11
CA SER A 105 -5.46 -9.51 -4.52
C SER A 105 -5.47 -10.52 -3.38
N ALA A 106 -4.60 -10.35 -2.38
CA ALA A 106 -4.56 -11.21 -1.21
C ALA A 106 -5.77 -11.02 -0.27
N ARG A 107 -6.43 -9.87 -0.33
CA ARG A 107 -7.54 -9.48 0.55
C ARG A 107 -8.89 -9.42 -0.14
N ASP A 108 -8.91 -9.31 -1.45
CA ASP A 108 -10.15 -9.13 -2.21
C ASP A 108 -10.17 -10.09 -3.42
N ALA A 109 -11.05 -11.11 -3.33
CA ALA A 109 -11.20 -12.10 -4.40
C ALA A 109 -11.80 -11.50 -5.69
N GLN A 110 -12.62 -10.44 -5.58
CA GLN A 110 -13.19 -9.75 -6.74
C GLN A 110 -12.11 -8.93 -7.45
N PHE A 111 -11.26 -8.24 -6.68
CA PHE A 111 -10.09 -7.56 -7.22
C PHE A 111 -9.15 -8.54 -7.94
N ARG A 112 -8.84 -9.67 -7.31
CA ARG A 112 -8.01 -10.73 -7.93
C ARG A 112 -8.62 -11.21 -9.24
N ALA A 113 -9.90 -11.54 -9.25
CA ALA A 113 -10.59 -11.99 -10.46
C ALA A 113 -10.58 -10.93 -11.57
N ALA A 114 -10.67 -9.64 -11.23
CA ALA A 114 -10.54 -8.53 -12.17
C ALA A 114 -9.13 -8.47 -12.77
N VAL A 115 -8.10 -8.58 -11.94
CA VAL A 115 -6.70 -8.63 -12.39
C VAL A 115 -6.46 -9.82 -13.33
N ASP A 116 -6.93 -11.02 -12.97
CA ASP A 116 -6.73 -12.26 -13.72
C ASP A 116 -7.36 -12.22 -15.12
N ARG A 117 -8.40 -11.41 -15.34
CA ARG A 117 -8.98 -11.20 -16.68
C ARG A 117 -7.98 -10.56 -17.65
N HIS A 118 -7.14 -9.66 -17.15
CA HIS A 118 -6.24 -8.84 -17.98
C HIS A 118 -4.80 -9.33 -17.99
N VAL A 119 -4.33 -9.96 -16.92
CA VAL A 119 -2.92 -10.35 -16.74
C VAL A 119 -2.56 -11.52 -17.64
N SER A 120 -1.45 -11.38 -18.39
CA SER A 120 -0.85 -12.42 -19.23
C SER A 120 -0.01 -13.39 -18.38
N ASP A 121 0.47 -14.50 -19.01
CA ASP A 121 1.43 -15.40 -18.35
C ASP A 121 2.71 -14.69 -17.91
N ALA A 122 3.18 -13.71 -18.69
CA ALA A 122 4.32 -12.86 -18.30
C ALA A 122 3.98 -12.02 -17.06
N GLY A 123 2.76 -11.49 -17.01
CA GLY A 123 2.26 -10.75 -15.87
C GLY A 123 2.12 -11.63 -14.62
N HIS A 124 1.62 -12.85 -14.74
CA HIS A 124 1.58 -13.80 -13.61
C HIS A 124 2.98 -14.10 -13.06
N ARG A 125 3.97 -14.33 -13.93
CA ARG A 125 5.37 -14.51 -13.49
C ARG A 125 5.94 -13.27 -12.80
N TYR A 126 5.61 -12.08 -13.30
CA TYR A 126 5.96 -10.82 -12.65
C TYR A 126 5.36 -10.74 -11.24
N LEU A 127 4.05 -10.94 -11.08
CA LEU A 127 3.37 -10.92 -9.80
C LEU A 127 3.93 -11.95 -8.82
N GLN A 128 4.20 -13.17 -9.27
CA GLN A 128 4.84 -14.22 -8.46
C GLN A 128 6.24 -13.79 -7.97
N THR A 129 7.03 -13.17 -8.84
CA THR A 129 8.38 -12.70 -8.48
C THR A 129 8.31 -11.62 -7.41
N VAL A 130 7.48 -10.59 -7.62
CA VAL A 130 7.42 -9.45 -6.67
C VAL A 130 6.71 -9.79 -5.36
N ALA A 131 5.96 -10.89 -5.29
CA ALA A 131 5.33 -11.36 -4.06
C ALA A 131 6.33 -11.64 -2.93
N THR A 132 7.56 -11.99 -3.27
CA THR A 132 8.63 -12.35 -2.32
C THR A 132 9.86 -11.44 -2.44
N SER A 133 9.81 -10.40 -3.26
CA SER A 133 10.93 -9.48 -3.49
C SER A 133 10.90 -8.31 -2.50
N CYS A 134 12.08 -7.82 -2.11
CA CYS A 134 12.22 -6.49 -1.54
C CYS A 134 11.96 -5.41 -2.59
N VAL A 135 11.64 -4.19 -2.13
CA VAL A 135 11.39 -3.04 -3.05
C VAL A 135 12.57 -2.80 -3.99
N ILE A 136 13.80 -2.83 -3.47
CA ILE A 136 15.02 -2.61 -4.28
C ILE A 136 15.16 -3.65 -5.38
N ASP A 137 14.88 -4.93 -5.09
CA ASP A 137 14.94 -6.00 -6.07
C ASP A 137 13.87 -5.82 -7.16
N SER A 138 12.65 -5.46 -6.75
CA SER A 138 11.55 -5.19 -7.67
C SER A 138 11.83 -4.01 -8.58
N VAL A 139 12.39 -2.93 -8.03
CA VAL A 139 12.81 -1.74 -8.78
C VAL A 139 13.96 -2.07 -9.74
N GLY A 140 14.98 -2.79 -9.27
CA GLY A 140 16.12 -3.18 -10.11
C GLY A 140 15.74 -4.09 -11.28
N LYS A 141 14.74 -4.97 -11.09
CA LYS A 141 14.32 -5.92 -12.12
C LYS A 141 13.28 -5.37 -13.09
N TYR A 142 12.35 -4.56 -12.59
CA TYR A 142 11.17 -4.11 -13.33
C TYR A 142 11.09 -2.59 -13.52
N GLY A 143 12.10 -1.84 -13.09
CA GLY A 143 12.18 -0.41 -13.33
C GLY A 143 12.09 -0.07 -14.82
N PHE A 144 11.40 1.01 -15.15
CA PHE A 144 11.14 1.50 -16.52
C PHE A 144 10.26 0.60 -17.39
N MET A 145 9.76 -0.53 -16.87
CA MET A 145 8.82 -1.37 -17.61
C MET A 145 7.39 -0.82 -17.46
N LYS A 146 6.70 -0.67 -18.58
CA LYS A 146 5.27 -0.32 -18.58
C LYS A 146 4.40 -1.55 -18.36
N SER A 147 3.30 -1.37 -17.66
CA SER A 147 2.36 -2.44 -17.32
C SER A 147 1.73 -3.15 -18.52
N ASN A 148 1.68 -2.50 -19.68
CA ASN A 148 1.15 -3.08 -20.91
C ASN A 148 1.87 -4.36 -21.37
N VAL A 149 3.15 -4.55 -21.01
CA VAL A 149 3.89 -5.77 -21.34
C VAL A 149 3.45 -6.99 -20.52
N PHE A 150 2.69 -6.76 -19.45
CA PHE A 150 2.18 -7.78 -18.53
C PHE A 150 0.70 -8.10 -18.72
N THR A 151 0.03 -7.43 -19.66
CA THR A 151 -1.39 -7.66 -19.95
C THR A 151 -1.57 -8.48 -21.23
N LYS A 152 -2.69 -9.22 -21.34
CA LYS A 152 -3.04 -10.07 -22.49
C LYS A 152 -3.20 -9.29 -23.80
N THR A 153 -3.72 -8.07 -23.68
CA THR A 153 -4.11 -7.22 -24.83
C THR A 153 -3.17 -6.03 -25.04
N GLY A 154 -2.10 -5.92 -24.25
CA GLY A 154 -1.15 -4.81 -24.34
C GLY A 154 -1.67 -3.47 -23.81
N ILE A 155 -2.76 -3.48 -23.03
CA ILE A 155 -3.29 -2.28 -22.37
C ILE A 155 -2.53 -1.98 -21.08
N THR A 156 -2.45 -0.71 -20.72
CA THR A 156 -1.79 -0.23 -19.51
C THR A 156 -2.64 -0.48 -18.25
N PHE A 157 -2.01 -0.38 -17.08
CA PHE A 157 -2.73 -0.42 -15.81
C PHE A 157 -3.85 0.62 -15.72
N LYS A 158 -3.61 1.84 -16.22
CA LYS A 158 -4.63 2.90 -16.30
C LYS A 158 -5.87 2.45 -17.06
N GLU A 159 -5.67 1.83 -18.22
CA GLU A 159 -6.77 1.33 -19.07
C GLU A 159 -7.48 0.14 -18.41
N VAL A 160 -6.77 -0.72 -17.69
CA VAL A 160 -7.38 -1.79 -16.87
C VAL A 160 -8.29 -1.20 -15.80
N VAL A 161 -7.81 -0.18 -15.05
CA VAL A 161 -8.63 0.49 -14.02
C VAL A 161 -9.90 1.10 -14.59
N GLN A 162 -9.84 1.68 -15.80
CA GLN A 162 -11.00 2.25 -16.48
C GLN A 162 -12.04 1.21 -16.89
N GLN A 163 -11.62 -0.04 -17.14
CA GLN A 163 -12.50 -1.16 -17.52
C GLN A 163 -13.03 -1.94 -16.32
N GLU A 164 -12.40 -1.82 -15.15
CA GLU A 164 -12.68 -2.62 -13.96
C GLU A 164 -13.08 -1.76 -12.76
N PRO A 165 -14.38 -1.51 -12.57
CA PRO A 165 -14.87 -0.67 -11.47
C PRO A 165 -14.41 -1.15 -10.08
N VAL A 166 -14.26 -2.46 -9.88
CA VAL A 166 -13.79 -3.02 -8.60
C VAL A 166 -12.34 -2.60 -8.30
N ILE A 167 -11.48 -2.49 -9.33
CA ILE A 167 -10.11 -2.02 -9.17
C ILE A 167 -10.14 -0.52 -8.84
N ALA A 168 -10.88 0.28 -9.60
CA ALA A 168 -11.03 1.72 -9.36
C ALA A 168 -11.51 2.01 -7.93
N GLU A 169 -12.54 1.31 -7.45
CA GLU A 169 -13.08 1.49 -6.11
C GLU A 169 -12.08 1.05 -5.03
N THR A 170 -11.31 -0.01 -5.26
CA THR A 170 -10.27 -0.45 -4.33
C THR A 170 -9.16 0.60 -4.20
N LEU A 171 -8.70 1.19 -5.30
CA LEU A 171 -7.73 2.29 -5.25
C LEU A 171 -8.30 3.49 -4.51
N LYS A 172 -9.52 3.91 -4.84
CA LYS A 172 -10.21 5.02 -4.18
C LYS A 172 -10.36 4.74 -2.67
N ARG A 173 -10.76 3.54 -2.27
CA ARG A 173 -10.92 3.15 -0.87
C ARG A 173 -9.60 3.19 -0.07
N ASN A 174 -8.48 2.97 -0.71
CA ASN A 174 -7.15 2.97 -0.09
C ASN A 174 -6.38 4.30 -0.28
N SER A 175 -6.93 5.27 -1.00
CA SER A 175 -6.38 6.63 -1.09
C SER A 175 -6.64 7.40 0.21
N LEU A 176 -5.79 8.39 0.49
CA LEU A 176 -5.82 9.22 1.70
C LEU A 176 -6.77 10.44 1.55
N GLY A 177 -6.88 11.25 2.60
CA GLY A 177 -7.64 12.50 2.60
C GLY A 177 -9.14 12.33 2.81
N LYS A 178 -9.58 11.24 3.46
CA LYS A 178 -11.00 10.95 3.70
C LYS A 178 -11.52 11.42 5.03
N LYS A 179 -10.66 11.43 6.03
CA LYS A 179 -10.96 11.91 7.38
C LYS A 179 -9.92 12.95 7.79
N PRO A 180 -10.31 13.95 8.60
CA PRO A 180 -9.33 14.86 9.18
C PRO A 180 -8.36 14.06 10.04
N PRO A 181 -7.05 14.28 9.93
CA PRO A 181 -6.09 13.60 10.80
C PRO A 181 -6.23 14.12 12.22
N ARG A 182 -6.09 13.23 13.19
CA ARG A 182 -5.93 13.61 14.59
C ARG A 182 -4.45 13.95 14.83
N THR A 183 -4.19 15.12 15.36
CA THR A 183 -2.87 15.60 15.81
C THR A 183 -2.98 16.25 17.16
#